data_717417d16b9916e9498e83e1f251785d
#
_entry.id   717417d16b9916e9498e83e1f251785d
#
_cell.length_a   1.000
_cell.length_b   1.000
_cell.length_c   1.000
_cell.angle_alpha   90.00
_cell.angle_beta   90.00
_cell.angle_gamma   90.00
#
_symmetry.space_group_name_H-M   'P 1'
#
loop_
_entity.id
_entity.type
_entity.pdbx_description
1 polymer ?
#
loop_
_entity_poly.entity_id
_entity_poly.type
_entity_poly.pdbx_seq_one_letter_code
_entity_poly.pdbx_strand_id
1 'polypeptide(L)'
;NTAGDHIKSEGYKLESRNWPQAVWEKLVYPSKNIKMVLCGHSGETPKMADLNNIDYKPSSSFRIDKAHDGRNVVQMMFNSQQGDGNWNGNGGDCWLRILEFKPDGKSIGVRTFSPLFALSKRTQHMAWRTDDYDQFVITIE
;
A
#
# COMPACT_ATOMS: atom_id res chain seq x y z
N ASN A 1 7.75 -3.71 3.29
CA ASN A 1 7.03 -4.24 4.45
C ASN A 1 6.47 -3.07 5.28
N THR A 2 5.71 -3.35 6.31
CA THR A 2 5.09 -2.34 7.19
C THR A 2 6.10 -1.44 7.93
N ALA A 3 7.34 -1.91 8.10
CA ALA A 3 8.45 -1.12 8.65
C ALA A 3 9.13 -0.19 7.61
N GLY A 4 8.66 -0.22 6.36
CA GLY A 4 9.22 0.59 5.29
C GLY A 4 10.48 0.05 4.63
N ASP A 5 10.97 -1.13 5.02
CA ASP A 5 12.14 -1.74 4.38
C ASP A 5 11.77 -2.47 3.08
N HIS A 6 12.72 -2.59 2.17
CA HIS A 6 12.54 -3.45 1.01
C HIS A 6 12.46 -4.92 1.41
N ILE A 7 11.50 -5.65 0.84
CA ILE A 7 11.38 -7.08 1.06
C ILE A 7 12.59 -7.80 0.44
N LYS A 8 13.24 -8.65 1.22
CA LYS A 8 14.45 -9.38 0.81
C LYS A 8 14.21 -10.85 0.45
N SER A 9 13.03 -11.37 0.80
CA SER A 9 12.66 -12.76 0.50
C SER A 9 11.14 -12.90 0.38
N GLU A 10 10.72 -13.87 -0.43
CA GLU A 10 9.33 -14.25 -0.61
C GLU A 10 9.13 -15.71 -0.17
N GLY A 11 7.91 -16.06 0.25
CA GLY A 11 7.57 -17.41 0.69
C GLY A 11 7.50 -18.47 -0.42
N TYR A 12 7.61 -18.09 -1.68
CA TYR A 12 7.53 -18.98 -2.84
C TYR A 12 8.78 -18.90 -3.71
N LYS A 13 9.06 -19.98 -4.46
CA LYS A 13 10.22 -20.05 -5.33
C LYS A 13 9.98 -19.33 -6.65
N LEU A 14 10.89 -18.43 -7.00
CA LEU A 14 11.00 -17.81 -8.31
C LEU A 14 12.35 -18.21 -8.93
N GLU A 15 12.39 -18.61 -10.19
CA GLU A 15 13.63 -19.06 -10.82
C GLU A 15 14.61 -17.91 -11.07
N SER A 16 14.16 -16.80 -11.62
CA SER A 16 15.03 -15.66 -11.96
C SER A 16 14.46 -14.40 -11.34
N ARG A 17 14.74 -14.20 -10.06
CA ARG A 17 14.11 -13.15 -9.28
C ARG A 17 14.95 -11.89 -9.16
N ASN A 18 14.28 -10.75 -9.29
CA ASN A 18 14.76 -9.48 -8.77
C ASN A 18 13.94 -9.14 -7.53
N TRP A 19 14.56 -9.23 -6.37
CA TRP A 19 13.93 -8.79 -5.14
C TRP A 19 13.67 -7.29 -5.15
N PRO A 20 12.76 -6.75 -4.36
CA PRO A 20 12.46 -5.32 -4.30
C PRO A 20 13.71 -4.44 -4.16
N GLN A 21 14.69 -4.87 -3.37
CA GLN A 21 15.98 -4.16 -3.29
C GLN A 21 16.72 -4.13 -4.64
N ALA A 22 16.76 -5.25 -5.35
CA ALA A 22 17.39 -5.31 -6.68
C ALA A 22 16.60 -4.49 -7.73
N VAL A 23 15.27 -4.45 -7.64
CA VAL A 23 14.43 -3.58 -8.48
C VAL A 23 14.72 -2.11 -8.20
N TRP A 24 14.86 -1.75 -6.93
CA TRP A 24 15.28 -0.40 -6.54
C TRP A 24 16.63 -0.04 -7.17
N GLU A 25 17.66 -0.84 -6.93
CA GLU A 25 19.03 -0.56 -7.36
C GLU A 25 19.20 -0.54 -8.88
N LYS A 26 18.57 -1.48 -9.59
CA LYS A 26 18.77 -1.68 -11.03
C LYS A 26 17.84 -0.85 -11.89
N LEU A 27 16.66 -0.49 -11.39
CA LEU A 27 15.62 0.19 -12.16
C LEU A 27 15.26 1.56 -11.61
N VAL A 28 14.83 1.63 -10.35
CA VAL A 28 14.23 2.87 -9.80
C VAL A 28 15.30 3.91 -9.53
N TYR A 29 16.35 3.53 -8.83
CA TYR A 29 17.45 4.41 -8.43
C TYR A 29 18.13 5.12 -9.62
N PRO A 30 18.50 4.42 -10.73
CA PRO A 30 19.14 5.04 -11.88
C PRO A 30 18.17 5.77 -12.84
N SER A 31 16.87 5.48 -12.80
CA SER A 31 15.91 6.00 -13.78
C SER A 31 15.42 7.39 -13.42
N LYS A 32 15.69 8.38 -14.26
CA LYS A 32 15.34 9.80 -14.02
C LYS A 32 13.84 10.12 -14.06
N ASN A 33 13.05 9.29 -14.71
CA ASN A 33 11.61 9.51 -14.94
C ASN A 33 10.69 8.75 -13.99
N ILE A 34 11.23 7.89 -13.12
CA ILE A 34 10.43 7.21 -12.10
C ILE A 34 10.33 8.10 -10.87
N LYS A 35 9.12 8.61 -10.60
CA LYS A 35 8.82 9.48 -9.46
C LYS A 35 8.11 8.75 -8.33
N MET A 36 7.44 7.64 -8.65
CA MET A 36 6.65 6.89 -7.69
C MET A 36 6.72 5.39 -7.97
N VAL A 37 6.71 4.60 -6.90
CA VAL A 37 6.59 3.14 -6.93
C VAL A 37 5.37 2.74 -6.10
N LEU A 38 4.48 1.98 -6.70
CA LEU A 38 3.34 1.39 -6.03
C LEU A 38 3.53 -0.12 -5.91
N CYS A 39 3.27 -0.67 -4.75
CA CYS A 39 3.35 -2.11 -4.52
C CYS A 39 2.23 -2.60 -3.59
N GLY A 40 2.07 -3.90 -3.54
CA GLY A 40 1.07 -4.57 -2.74
C GLY A 40 1.50 -5.98 -2.37
N HIS A 41 0.54 -6.85 -2.05
CA HIS A 41 0.72 -8.28 -1.75
C HIS A 41 1.67 -8.57 -0.59
N SER A 42 1.95 -7.58 0.25
CA SER A 42 2.69 -7.73 1.50
C SER A 42 1.82 -7.26 2.65
N GLY A 43 1.68 -8.09 3.66
CA GLY A 43 0.90 -7.77 4.84
C GLY A 43 1.32 -8.66 6.00
N GLU A 44 1.11 -8.19 7.22
CA GLU A 44 1.18 -9.04 8.39
C GLU A 44 -0.09 -9.88 8.42
N THR A 45 0.08 -11.20 8.58
CA THR A 45 -1.05 -12.09 8.88
C THR A 45 -1.58 -11.68 10.26
N PRO A 46 -2.84 -11.26 10.40
CA PRO A 46 -3.42 -11.07 11.71
C PRO A 46 -3.25 -12.37 12.47
N LYS A 47 -2.67 -12.33 13.67
CA LYS A 47 -2.61 -13.52 14.51
C LYS A 47 -4.04 -14.01 14.70
N MET A 48 -4.30 -15.28 14.41
CA MET A 48 -5.63 -15.91 14.46
C MET A 48 -6.41 -15.76 15.80
N ALA A 49 -5.79 -15.16 16.81
CA ALA A 49 -6.39 -14.93 18.12
C ALA A 49 -7.54 -13.91 18.12
N ASP A 50 -7.76 -13.20 17.02
CA ASP A 50 -8.69 -12.06 17.02
C ASP A 50 -9.76 -12.14 15.91
N LEU A 51 -10.37 -13.33 15.75
CA LEU A 51 -11.51 -13.54 14.84
C LEU A 51 -12.75 -12.68 15.21
N ASN A 52 -12.72 -12.03 16.36
CA ASN A 52 -13.74 -11.09 16.82
C ASN A 52 -13.34 -9.63 16.59
N ASN A 53 -12.13 -9.37 16.11
CA ASN A 53 -11.70 -8.01 15.81
C ASN A 53 -12.19 -7.62 14.42
N ILE A 54 -13.30 -6.90 14.41
CA ILE A 54 -13.88 -6.29 13.21
C ILE A 54 -13.03 -5.12 12.66
N ASP A 55 -11.90 -4.82 13.28
CA ASP A 55 -10.95 -3.78 12.86
C ASP A 55 -9.86 -4.32 11.93
N TYR A 56 -10.21 -5.16 10.95
CA TYR A 56 -9.27 -5.49 9.90
C TYR A 56 -8.85 -4.21 9.17
N LYS A 57 -7.56 -3.92 9.24
CA LYS A 57 -6.97 -2.77 8.54
C LYS A 57 -6.11 -3.28 7.39
N PRO A 58 -6.30 -2.74 6.17
CA PRO A 58 -5.38 -3.05 5.09
C PRO A 58 -3.95 -2.65 5.49
N SER A 59 -2.96 -3.44 5.09
CA SER A 59 -1.57 -3.10 5.30
C SER A 59 -1.19 -1.92 4.43
N SER A 60 -0.71 -0.86 5.05
CA SER A 60 -0.28 0.37 4.38
C SER A 60 1.09 0.78 4.85
N SER A 61 1.94 1.21 3.95
CA SER A 61 3.19 1.88 4.28
C SER A 61 3.56 2.92 3.23
N PHE A 62 4.40 3.86 3.65
CA PHE A 62 4.81 4.98 2.82
C PHE A 62 6.23 5.39 3.21
N ARG A 63 7.06 5.68 2.20
CA ARG A 63 8.38 6.25 2.39
C ARG A 63 8.80 7.09 1.18
N ILE A 64 9.77 7.97 1.40
CA ILE A 64 10.43 8.74 0.35
C ILE A 64 11.92 8.45 0.41
N ASP A 65 12.50 8.04 -0.73
CA ASP A 65 13.93 7.79 -0.85
C ASP A 65 14.54 8.66 -1.92
N LYS A 66 15.83 8.97 -1.74
CA LYS A 66 16.62 9.71 -2.73
C LYS A 66 17.15 8.77 -3.81
N ALA A 67 16.89 9.11 -5.07
CA ALA A 67 17.53 8.47 -6.23
C ALA A 67 18.94 9.03 -6.46
N HIS A 68 19.68 8.46 -7.45
CA HIS A 68 21.07 8.80 -7.71
C HIS A 68 21.31 10.28 -8.07
N ASP A 69 20.30 10.96 -8.61
CA ASP A 69 20.34 12.36 -9.02
C ASP A 69 19.76 13.31 -7.94
N GLY A 70 19.48 12.78 -6.74
CA GLY A 70 18.97 13.54 -5.61
C GLY A 70 17.46 13.77 -5.59
N ARG A 71 16.72 13.37 -6.66
CA ARG A 71 15.25 13.48 -6.68
C ARG A 71 14.61 12.59 -5.62
N ASN A 72 13.46 12.99 -5.17
CA ASN A 72 12.62 12.16 -4.33
C ASN A 72 11.88 11.10 -5.17
N VAL A 73 11.83 9.88 -4.68
CA VAL A 73 10.96 8.82 -5.20
C VAL A 73 10.03 8.37 -4.08
N VAL A 74 8.75 8.56 -4.31
CA VAL A 74 7.70 8.12 -3.39
C VAL A 74 7.50 6.62 -3.55
N GLN A 75 7.57 5.88 -2.46
CA GLN A 75 7.24 4.45 -2.44
C GLN A 75 6.04 4.22 -1.54
N MET A 76 5.01 3.59 -2.06
CA MET A 76 3.75 3.36 -1.36
C MET A 76 3.35 1.89 -1.49
N MET A 77 3.09 1.26 -0.37
CA MET A 77 2.52 -0.08 -0.31
C MET A 77 1.09 -0.01 0.21
N PHE A 78 0.20 -0.73 -0.44
CA PHE A 78 -1.16 -0.94 0.02
C PHE A 78 -1.59 -2.37 -0.29
N ASN A 79 -2.04 -3.09 0.72
CA ASN A 79 -2.55 -4.44 0.56
C ASN A 79 -3.81 -4.66 1.41
N SER A 80 -4.92 -4.91 0.76
CA SER A 80 -6.19 -5.26 1.42
C SER A 80 -6.39 -6.77 1.55
N GLN A 81 -5.51 -7.58 0.95
CA GLN A 81 -5.62 -9.02 1.00
C GLN A 81 -5.30 -9.55 2.40
N GLN A 82 -6.15 -10.42 2.93
CA GLN A 82 -5.86 -11.14 4.17
C GLN A 82 -4.82 -12.24 3.94
N GLY A 83 -3.84 -12.32 4.84
CA GLY A 83 -2.69 -13.20 4.67
C GLY A 83 -2.93 -14.67 5.01
N ASP A 84 -4.04 -15.03 5.65
CA ASP A 84 -4.30 -16.40 6.13
C ASP A 84 -5.10 -17.29 5.16
N GLY A 85 -5.51 -16.73 4.02
CA GLY A 85 -6.37 -17.44 3.07
C GLY A 85 -7.78 -17.74 3.58
N ASN A 86 -8.11 -17.35 4.79
CA ASN A 86 -9.45 -17.45 5.35
C ASN A 86 -10.30 -16.26 4.89
N TRP A 87 -11.46 -16.55 4.38
CA TRP A 87 -12.43 -15.56 3.87
C TRP A 87 -13.27 -14.90 4.97
N ASN A 88 -12.78 -14.93 6.21
CA ASN A 88 -13.52 -14.41 7.37
C ASN A 88 -13.66 -12.88 7.40
N GLY A 89 -12.99 -12.15 6.53
CA GLY A 89 -13.07 -10.70 6.41
C GLY A 89 -13.52 -10.24 5.03
N ASN A 90 -14.49 -10.92 4.42
CA ASN A 90 -15.06 -10.52 3.11
C ASN A 90 -14.02 -10.25 2.02
N GLY A 91 -12.91 -11.00 2.01
CA GLY A 91 -11.84 -10.80 1.04
C GLY A 91 -11.08 -9.47 1.21
N GLY A 92 -10.97 -8.97 2.47
CA GLY A 92 -10.32 -7.70 2.77
C GLY A 92 -11.27 -6.51 2.71
N ASP A 93 -12.55 -6.74 2.94
CA ASP A 93 -13.61 -5.73 3.05
C ASP A 93 -13.68 -4.77 1.85
N CYS A 94 -13.22 -5.22 0.68
CA CYS A 94 -13.17 -4.44 -0.56
C CYS A 94 -12.41 -3.11 -0.44
N TRP A 95 -11.43 -3.00 0.47
CA TRP A 95 -10.63 -1.81 0.57
C TRP A 95 -9.86 -1.54 -0.73
N LEU A 96 -9.91 -0.29 -1.17
CA LEU A 96 -9.15 0.20 -2.32
C LEU A 96 -8.49 1.55 -1.99
N ARG A 97 -7.42 1.85 -2.70
CA ARG A 97 -6.72 3.13 -2.59
C ARG A 97 -7.00 3.98 -3.82
N ILE A 98 -7.45 5.21 -3.58
CA ILE A 98 -7.73 6.22 -4.59
C ILE A 98 -6.56 7.19 -4.63
N LEU A 99 -5.98 7.38 -5.81
CA LEU A 99 -4.97 8.38 -6.10
C LEU A 99 -5.58 9.48 -6.97
N GLU A 100 -5.71 10.67 -6.41
CA GLU A 100 -6.26 11.83 -7.10
C GLU A 100 -5.13 12.78 -7.51
N PHE A 101 -4.77 12.75 -8.79
CA PHE A 101 -3.79 13.66 -9.35
C PHE A 101 -4.38 15.06 -9.46
N LYS A 102 -3.76 16.02 -8.79
CA LYS A 102 -4.25 17.39 -8.75
C LYS A 102 -3.86 18.16 -10.02
N PRO A 103 -4.63 19.22 -10.36
CA PRO A 103 -4.35 20.03 -11.56
C PRO A 103 -3.00 20.76 -11.55
N ASP A 104 -2.34 20.87 -10.40
CA ASP A 104 -1.00 21.46 -10.27
C ASP A 104 0.11 20.61 -10.89
N GLY A 105 -0.22 19.37 -11.31
CA GLY A 105 0.71 18.41 -11.89
C GLY A 105 1.77 17.86 -10.93
N LYS A 106 1.66 18.13 -9.64
CA LYS A 106 2.65 17.78 -8.61
C LYS A 106 2.03 17.08 -7.41
N SER A 107 0.84 17.48 -6.99
CA SER A 107 0.20 16.93 -5.80
C SER A 107 -0.69 15.75 -6.13
N ILE A 108 -0.66 14.73 -5.28
CA ILE A 108 -1.53 13.55 -5.37
C ILE A 108 -2.21 13.37 -4.01
N GLY A 109 -3.53 13.49 -4.00
CA GLY A 109 -4.33 13.12 -2.86
C GLY A 109 -4.46 11.59 -2.76
N VAL A 110 -4.19 11.04 -1.59
CA VAL A 110 -4.31 9.61 -1.31
C VAL A 110 -5.46 9.41 -0.35
N ARG A 111 -6.39 8.52 -0.70
CA ARG A 111 -7.53 8.15 0.16
C ARG A 111 -7.80 6.67 0.10
N THR A 112 -8.28 6.10 1.20
CA THR A 112 -8.63 4.69 1.31
C THR A 112 -10.12 4.54 1.55
N PHE A 113 -10.78 3.73 0.74
CA PHE A 113 -12.22 3.60 0.67
C PHE A 113 -12.66 2.15 0.53
N SER A 114 -13.75 1.78 1.19
CA SER A 114 -14.43 0.49 1.02
C SER A 114 -15.82 0.69 0.41
N PRO A 115 -16.03 0.30 -0.85
CA PRO A 115 -17.36 0.26 -1.46
C PRO A 115 -18.32 -0.66 -0.70
N LEU A 116 -17.82 -1.76 -0.15
CA LEU A 116 -18.63 -2.70 0.62
C LEU A 116 -19.29 -2.01 1.81
N PHE A 117 -18.51 -1.28 2.61
CA PHE A 117 -19.06 -0.56 3.75
C PHE A 117 -19.97 0.60 3.35
N ALA A 118 -19.73 1.23 2.21
CA ALA A 118 -20.56 2.32 1.71
C ALA A 118 -21.98 1.89 1.30
N LEU A 119 -22.19 0.63 0.96
CA LEU A 119 -23.49 0.12 0.49
C LEU A 119 -24.55 0.02 1.59
N SER A 120 -24.15 -0.09 2.85
CA SER A 120 -25.07 -0.30 3.95
C SER A 120 -25.13 0.92 4.89
N LYS A 121 -26.33 1.38 5.23
CA LYS A 121 -26.52 2.43 6.25
C LYS A 121 -25.87 2.09 7.59
N ARG A 122 -25.75 0.79 7.90
CA ARG A 122 -25.16 0.29 9.14
C ARG A 122 -23.64 0.46 9.19
N THR A 123 -22.97 0.40 8.03
CA THR A 123 -21.51 0.40 7.92
C THR A 123 -20.94 1.60 7.16
N GLN A 124 -21.78 2.44 6.54
CA GLN A 124 -21.32 3.56 5.70
C GLN A 124 -20.40 4.55 6.43
N HIS A 125 -20.53 4.67 7.76
CA HIS A 125 -19.64 5.52 8.57
C HIS A 125 -18.21 4.98 8.65
N MET A 126 -17.98 3.71 8.31
CA MET A 126 -16.69 3.04 8.27
C MET A 126 -16.07 3.02 6.85
N ALA A 127 -16.77 3.55 5.85
CA ALA A 127 -16.38 3.40 4.45
C ALA A 127 -15.08 4.14 4.08
N TRP A 128 -14.69 5.14 4.84
CA TRP A 128 -13.45 5.89 4.63
C TRP A 128 -12.50 5.67 5.78
N ARG A 129 -11.24 5.44 5.44
CA ARG A 129 -10.15 5.42 6.41
C ARG A 129 -9.44 6.76 6.41
N THR A 130 -9.23 7.30 7.62
CA THR A 130 -8.64 8.63 7.83
C THR A 130 -7.36 8.62 8.66
N ASP A 131 -6.81 7.42 8.91
CA ASP A 131 -5.51 7.28 9.58
C ASP A 131 -4.38 7.87 8.71
N ASP A 132 -3.25 8.23 9.31
CA ASP A 132 -2.13 8.94 8.66
C ASP A 132 -1.59 8.26 7.38
N TYR A 133 -1.64 6.92 7.31
CA TYR A 133 -1.22 6.15 6.12
C TYR A 133 -2.36 5.82 5.17
N ASP A 134 -3.58 6.26 5.47
CA ASP A 134 -4.78 5.97 4.70
C ASP A 134 -5.35 7.20 4.00
N GLN A 135 -5.09 8.39 4.56
CA GLN A 135 -5.50 9.66 3.95
C GLN A 135 -4.38 10.71 4.11
N PHE A 136 -3.76 11.08 3.01
CA PHE A 136 -2.66 12.06 3.00
C PHE A 136 -2.47 12.67 1.61
N VAL A 137 -1.56 13.63 1.51
CA VAL A 137 -1.15 14.24 0.23
C VAL A 137 0.34 14.02 0.05
N ILE A 138 0.74 13.64 -1.15
CA ILE A 138 2.15 13.56 -1.55
C ILE A 138 2.44 14.57 -2.64
N THR A 139 3.71 15.00 -2.71
CA THR A 139 4.22 15.84 -3.78
C THR A 139 5.26 15.06 -4.57
N ILE A 140 5.12 15.04 -5.89
CA ILE A 140 6.08 14.49 -6.84
C ILE A 140 6.76 15.65 -7.59
N GLU A 141 8.10 15.68 -7.56
CA GLU A 141 8.92 16.68 -8.23
C GLU A 141 9.58 16.16 -9.49
#